data_5f98c1e76d9aa5a05faf8596b62a898f
#
_entry.id   5f98c1e76d9aa5a05faf8596b62a898f
#
_cell.length_a   1.000
_cell.length_b   1.000
_cell.length_c   1.000
_cell.angle_alpha   90.00
_cell.angle_beta   90.00
_cell.angle_gamma   90.00
#
_symmetry.space_group_name_H-M   'P 1'
#
loop_
_entity.id
_entity.type
_entity.pdbx_description
1 polymer ?
#
loop_
_entity_poly.entity_id
_entity_poly.type
_entity_poly.pdbx_seq_one_letter_code
_entity_poly.pdbx_strand_id
1 'polypeptide(L)'
;NTLIIFTSDNGGLGLDELGPIPTSNAPLRKWKGHIYEGGTRVPAIVSWTGKIAPGKVSDTYFCSIDYLPTLCELTGITQLPPNVDGQSVLPNILNSENKTVQTRPLYWHYPHFSNQLGRPAGSVRVGDYKLVELYETGKLELYNLKEDISESIDLSEKMKGKTQEMHRLLVDWRQQVNAQMPIPNPDYIPGKK
;
A
#
# COMPACT_ATOMS: atom_id res chain seq x y z
N ASN A 1 15.67 -3.69 -27.00
CA ASN A 1 15.38 -4.66 -25.96
C ASN A 1 15.42 -4.00 -24.59
N THR A 2 14.40 -3.16 -24.28
CA THR A 2 14.34 -2.37 -23.06
C THR A 2 12.98 -2.59 -22.37
N LEU A 3 13.01 -2.95 -21.08
CA LEU A 3 11.85 -2.91 -20.19
C LEU A 3 11.73 -1.50 -19.62
N ILE A 4 10.56 -0.90 -19.74
CA ILE A 4 10.25 0.42 -19.16
C ILE A 4 9.18 0.20 -18.09
N ILE A 5 9.43 0.70 -16.89
CA ILE A 5 8.47 0.72 -15.79
C ILE A 5 8.24 2.19 -15.41
N PHE A 6 7.00 2.64 -15.52
CA PHE A 6 6.57 3.96 -15.07
C PHE A 6 5.69 3.81 -13.84
N THR A 7 6.00 4.53 -12.79
CA THR A 7 5.23 4.53 -11.53
C THR A 7 5.48 5.82 -10.76
N SER A 8 4.88 5.94 -9.58
CA SER A 8 5.16 6.99 -8.60
C SER A 8 5.61 6.36 -7.27
N ASP A 9 6.30 7.12 -6.45
CA ASP A 9 6.76 6.72 -5.12
C ASP A 9 5.62 6.72 -4.07
N ASN A 10 4.62 7.58 -4.27
CA ASN A 10 3.45 7.75 -3.39
C ASN A 10 2.31 8.44 -4.12
N GLY A 11 1.14 8.52 -3.50
CA GLY A 11 -0.01 9.25 -4.04
C GLY A 11 0.25 10.74 -4.26
N GLY A 12 -0.50 11.35 -5.14
CA GLY A 12 -0.40 12.78 -5.43
C GLY A 12 -0.71 13.66 -4.21
N LEU A 13 -0.14 14.85 -4.14
CA LEU A 13 -0.37 15.80 -3.05
C LEU A 13 -1.74 16.46 -3.19
N GLY A 14 -2.58 16.35 -2.15
CA GLY A 14 -3.95 16.84 -2.11
C GLY A 14 -4.19 18.01 -1.14
N LEU A 15 -3.15 18.80 -0.86
CA LEU A 15 -3.24 20.00 0.00
C LEU A 15 -3.33 21.28 -0.83
N ASP A 16 -4.09 22.23 -0.35
CA ASP A 16 -4.26 23.57 -0.91
C ASP A 16 -3.47 24.66 -0.17
N GLU A 17 -2.76 24.32 0.89
CA GLU A 17 -2.00 25.27 1.72
C GLU A 17 -0.93 26.06 0.96
N LEU A 18 -0.45 25.54 -0.18
CA LEU A 18 0.59 26.16 -1.01
C LEU A 18 0.04 26.71 -2.34
N GLY A 19 -1.27 26.80 -2.50
CA GLY A 19 -1.93 27.20 -3.75
C GLY A 19 -2.97 26.17 -4.21
N PRO A 20 -3.39 26.18 -5.48
CA PRO A 20 -4.36 25.24 -5.99
C PRO A 20 -3.86 23.79 -5.81
N ILE A 21 -4.77 22.89 -5.42
CA ILE A 21 -4.46 21.46 -5.27
C ILE A 21 -3.80 20.94 -6.56
N PRO A 22 -2.54 20.46 -6.51
CA PRO A 22 -1.79 20.17 -7.72
C PRO A 22 -2.23 18.87 -8.41
N THR A 23 -2.88 17.96 -7.66
CA THR A 23 -3.30 16.64 -8.18
C THR A 23 -4.63 16.21 -7.59
N SER A 24 -5.32 15.30 -8.30
CA SER A 24 -6.48 14.59 -7.77
C SER A 24 -6.19 13.09 -7.71
N ASN A 25 -6.42 12.48 -6.56
CA ASN A 25 -6.34 11.03 -6.39
C ASN A 25 -7.73 10.37 -6.49
N ALA A 26 -8.79 11.14 -6.79
CA ALA A 26 -10.14 10.57 -6.89
C ALA A 26 -10.20 9.41 -7.91
N PRO A 27 -10.94 8.34 -7.62
CA PRO A 27 -11.84 8.14 -6.48
C PRO A 27 -11.16 7.68 -5.18
N LEU A 28 -9.83 7.58 -5.13
CA LEU A 28 -9.07 7.09 -3.99
C LEU A 28 -9.14 8.06 -2.81
N ARG A 29 -9.24 7.51 -1.61
CA ARG A 29 -9.35 8.31 -0.39
C ARG A 29 -8.01 8.94 -0.01
N LYS A 30 -8.03 10.24 0.31
CA LYS A 30 -6.85 10.99 0.78
C LYS A 30 -5.75 11.14 -0.27
N TRP A 31 -4.50 11.37 0.18
CA TRP A 31 -3.35 11.77 -0.64
C TRP A 31 -2.03 11.42 0.03
N LYS A 32 -0.92 11.82 -0.54
CA LYS A 32 0.45 11.68 0.00
C LYS A 32 0.48 11.92 1.51
N GLY A 33 1.16 11.06 2.24
CA GLY A 33 1.26 11.13 3.71
C GLY A 33 0.13 10.43 4.45
N HIS A 34 -0.85 9.84 3.75
CA HIS A 34 -1.90 9.04 4.36
C HIS A 34 -1.76 7.56 4.03
N ILE A 35 -2.28 6.71 4.94
CA ILE A 35 -2.25 5.25 4.81
C ILE A 35 -3.35 4.71 3.87
N TYR A 36 -4.34 5.53 3.51
CA TYR A 36 -5.43 5.18 2.61
C TYR A 36 -4.97 5.05 1.16
N GLU A 37 -5.82 4.49 0.29
CA GLU A 37 -5.46 4.20 -1.10
C GLU A 37 -4.92 5.43 -1.85
N GLY A 38 -5.46 6.63 -1.63
CA GLY A 38 -4.94 7.85 -2.28
C GLY A 38 -3.53 8.25 -1.87
N GLY A 39 -3.01 7.72 -0.75
CA GLY A 39 -1.62 7.92 -0.33
C GLY A 39 -0.67 6.80 -0.77
N THR A 40 -1.19 5.59 -0.95
CA THR A 40 -0.37 4.38 -1.15
C THR A 40 -0.53 3.72 -2.52
N ARG A 41 -1.70 3.85 -3.15
CA ARG A 41 -1.95 3.30 -4.48
C ARG A 41 -1.56 4.30 -5.56
N VAL A 42 -0.71 3.88 -6.48
CA VAL A 42 -0.14 4.71 -7.53
C VAL A 42 -0.32 4.03 -8.91
N PRO A 43 -0.30 4.80 -10.02
CA PRO A 43 -0.27 4.21 -11.34
C PRO A 43 0.99 3.35 -11.54
N ALA A 44 0.84 2.26 -12.27
CA ALA A 44 1.94 1.43 -12.71
C ALA A 44 1.74 1.06 -14.17
N ILE A 45 2.71 1.40 -15.02
CA ILE A 45 2.71 1.08 -16.44
C ILE A 45 4.00 0.34 -16.76
N VAL A 46 3.87 -0.80 -17.41
CA VAL A 46 5.03 -1.61 -17.84
C VAL A 46 4.97 -1.79 -19.34
N SER A 47 6.07 -1.50 -20.02
CA SER A 47 6.19 -1.64 -21.46
C SER A 47 7.48 -2.38 -21.84
N TRP A 48 7.34 -3.36 -22.72
CA TRP A 48 8.47 -4.06 -23.32
C TRP A 48 8.11 -4.51 -24.74
N THR A 49 8.61 -3.78 -25.70
CA THR A 49 8.32 -4.01 -27.13
C THR A 49 8.65 -5.45 -27.54
N GLY A 50 7.67 -6.13 -28.13
CA GLY A 50 7.80 -7.51 -28.60
C GLY A 50 7.74 -8.59 -27.50
N LYS A 51 7.55 -8.20 -26.23
CA LYS A 51 7.43 -9.14 -25.10
C LYS A 51 6.11 -8.95 -24.33
N ILE A 52 5.64 -7.73 -24.18
CA ILE A 52 4.37 -7.42 -23.53
C ILE A 52 3.39 -6.92 -24.61
N ALA A 53 2.23 -7.54 -24.68
CA ALA A 53 1.17 -7.11 -25.60
C ALA A 53 0.66 -5.71 -25.23
N PRO A 54 0.48 -4.79 -26.20
CA PRO A 54 -0.01 -3.44 -25.91
C PRO A 54 -1.47 -3.44 -25.48
N GLY A 55 -1.85 -2.43 -24.68
CA GLY A 55 -3.24 -2.20 -24.27
C GLY A 55 -3.80 -3.19 -23.26
N LYS A 56 -2.96 -4.04 -22.66
CA LYS A 56 -3.39 -4.97 -21.61
C LYS A 56 -3.48 -4.27 -20.26
N VAL A 57 -4.48 -4.66 -19.47
CA VAL A 57 -4.67 -4.23 -18.09
C VAL A 57 -4.61 -5.46 -17.20
N SER A 58 -3.99 -5.33 -16.03
CA SER A 58 -3.87 -6.39 -15.03
C SER A 58 -4.33 -5.88 -13.67
N ASP A 59 -5.10 -6.69 -12.95
CA ASP A 59 -5.51 -6.42 -11.58
C ASP A 59 -4.48 -6.93 -10.55
N THR A 60 -3.34 -7.43 -11.01
CA THR A 60 -2.25 -7.83 -10.14
C THR A 60 -1.71 -6.62 -9.38
N TYR A 61 -1.81 -6.66 -8.06
CA TYR A 61 -1.17 -5.64 -7.24
C TYR A 61 0.24 -6.06 -6.85
N PHE A 62 1.14 -5.10 -6.88
CA PHE A 62 2.51 -5.24 -6.40
C PHE A 62 2.99 -3.93 -5.79
N CYS A 63 4.08 -3.97 -5.07
CA CYS A 63 4.67 -2.79 -4.46
C CYS A 63 6.18 -2.73 -4.72
N SER A 64 6.83 -1.66 -4.25
CA SER A 64 8.25 -1.40 -4.55
C SER A 64 9.20 -2.53 -4.13
N ILE A 65 8.87 -3.31 -3.10
CA ILE A 65 9.68 -4.47 -2.69
C ILE A 65 9.72 -5.58 -3.74
N ASP A 66 8.78 -5.60 -4.69
CA ASP A 66 8.66 -6.64 -5.73
C ASP A 66 9.56 -6.38 -6.94
N TYR A 67 10.09 -5.18 -7.09
CA TYR A 67 10.95 -4.87 -8.24
C TYR A 67 12.21 -5.73 -8.25
N LEU A 68 12.90 -5.85 -7.11
CA LEU A 68 14.14 -6.62 -7.05
C LEU A 68 13.93 -8.09 -7.47
N PRO A 69 13.04 -8.87 -6.85
CA PRO A 69 12.85 -10.26 -7.26
C PRO A 69 12.34 -10.41 -8.70
N THR A 70 11.50 -9.46 -9.17
CA THR A 70 11.02 -9.47 -10.56
C THR A 70 12.14 -9.25 -11.57
N LEU A 71 13.05 -8.30 -11.31
CA LEU A 71 14.19 -8.02 -12.19
C LEU A 71 15.24 -9.14 -12.12
N CYS A 72 15.42 -9.75 -10.95
CA CYS A 72 16.31 -10.92 -10.82
C CYS A 72 15.79 -12.09 -11.65
N GLU A 73 14.50 -12.43 -11.56
CA GLU A 73 13.90 -13.47 -12.39
C GLU A 73 14.01 -13.16 -13.88
N LEU A 74 13.74 -11.91 -14.27
CA LEU A 74 13.84 -11.43 -15.64
C LEU A 74 15.25 -11.62 -16.23
N THR A 75 16.27 -11.41 -15.42
CA THR A 75 17.69 -11.49 -15.84
C THR A 75 18.33 -12.85 -15.58
N GLY A 76 17.58 -13.83 -15.09
CA GLY A 76 18.06 -15.17 -14.78
C GLY A 76 18.91 -15.27 -13.50
N ILE A 77 18.86 -14.26 -12.63
CA ILE A 77 19.49 -14.29 -11.31
C ILE A 77 18.61 -15.12 -10.38
N THR A 78 19.09 -16.29 -9.97
CA THR A 78 18.35 -17.26 -9.13
C THR A 78 18.62 -17.11 -7.64
N GLN A 79 19.73 -16.46 -7.26
CA GLN A 79 20.10 -16.23 -5.87
C GLN A 79 19.75 -14.80 -5.47
N LEU A 80 18.66 -14.66 -4.72
CA LEU A 80 18.29 -13.39 -4.11
C LEU A 80 19.10 -13.15 -2.84
N PRO A 81 19.33 -11.87 -2.46
CA PRO A 81 19.86 -11.54 -1.13
C PRO A 81 18.97 -12.16 -0.02
N PRO A 82 19.52 -12.47 1.15
CA PRO A 82 18.70 -12.90 2.28
C PRO A 82 17.74 -11.78 2.68
N ASN A 83 16.57 -12.16 3.21
CA ASN A 83 15.56 -11.23 3.73
C ASN A 83 14.90 -10.32 2.66
N VAL A 84 14.66 -10.84 1.47
CA VAL A 84 13.83 -10.14 0.46
C VAL A 84 12.35 -10.41 0.77
N ASP A 85 11.61 -9.36 1.12
CA ASP A 85 10.18 -9.44 1.42
C ASP A 85 9.30 -9.52 0.16
N GLY A 86 9.82 -9.03 -0.97
CA GLY A 86 9.11 -8.99 -2.24
C GLY A 86 9.00 -10.35 -2.92
N GLN A 87 8.09 -10.43 -3.87
CA GLN A 87 7.89 -11.58 -4.75
C GLN A 87 7.93 -11.14 -6.21
N SER A 88 8.44 -12.01 -7.09
CA SER A 88 8.41 -11.70 -8.51
C SER A 88 6.97 -11.68 -9.03
N VAL A 89 6.67 -10.65 -9.78
CA VAL A 89 5.42 -10.48 -10.54
C VAL A 89 5.65 -10.61 -12.06
N LEU A 90 6.81 -11.11 -12.47
CA LEU A 90 7.19 -11.27 -13.88
C LEU A 90 6.16 -12.06 -14.70
N PRO A 91 5.62 -13.20 -14.23
CA PRO A 91 4.60 -13.94 -14.97
C PRO A 91 3.35 -13.09 -15.25
N ASN A 92 2.96 -12.23 -14.30
CA ASN A 92 1.80 -11.34 -14.44
C ASN A 92 2.07 -10.16 -15.38
N ILE A 93 3.32 -9.67 -15.41
CA ILE A 93 3.77 -8.61 -16.33
C ILE A 93 3.79 -9.13 -17.77
N LEU A 94 4.31 -10.32 -17.99
CA LEU A 94 4.41 -10.93 -19.33
C LEU A 94 3.04 -11.41 -19.84
N ASN A 95 2.20 -11.92 -18.95
CA ASN A 95 0.86 -12.41 -19.28
C ASN A 95 -0.18 -11.80 -18.32
N SER A 96 -0.76 -10.68 -18.73
CA SER A 96 -1.80 -9.97 -17.95
C SER A 96 -3.10 -10.78 -17.75
N GLU A 97 -3.27 -11.87 -18.49
CA GLU A 97 -4.41 -12.78 -18.31
C GLU A 97 -4.17 -13.82 -17.20
N ASN A 98 -2.95 -13.88 -16.68
CA ASN A 98 -2.64 -14.67 -15.51
C ASN A 98 -3.38 -14.10 -14.29
N LYS A 99 -4.47 -14.75 -13.91
CA LYS A 99 -5.34 -14.37 -12.79
C LYS A 99 -4.86 -14.97 -11.46
N THR A 100 -3.58 -15.23 -11.30
CA THR A 100 -3.04 -15.64 -10.01
C THR A 100 -3.30 -14.51 -9.02
N VAL A 101 -4.35 -14.64 -8.25
CA VAL A 101 -4.69 -13.69 -7.19
C VAL A 101 -3.55 -13.74 -6.18
N GLN A 102 -2.82 -12.64 -6.06
CA GLN A 102 -1.84 -12.52 -5.00
C GLN A 102 -2.61 -12.43 -3.68
N THR A 103 -2.48 -13.46 -2.87
CA THR A 103 -3.13 -13.53 -1.56
C THR A 103 -2.19 -13.15 -0.43
N ARG A 104 -0.93 -12.81 -0.74
CA ARG A 104 0.03 -12.40 0.27
C ARG A 104 -0.39 -11.07 0.92
N PRO A 105 -0.17 -10.92 2.21
CA PRO A 105 -0.37 -9.63 2.86
C PRO A 105 0.64 -8.59 2.35
N LEU A 106 0.17 -7.37 2.13
CA LEU A 106 1.00 -6.18 1.98
C LEU A 106 0.78 -5.28 3.19
N TYR A 107 1.88 -4.76 3.76
CA TYR A 107 1.85 -4.00 4.99
C TYR A 107 2.37 -2.58 4.78
N TRP A 108 1.78 -1.63 5.50
CA TRP A 108 2.25 -0.25 5.60
C TRP A 108 2.28 0.16 7.06
N HIS A 109 3.34 0.86 7.45
CA HIS A 109 3.55 1.36 8.80
C HIS A 109 4.00 2.82 8.73
N TYR A 110 3.18 3.71 9.26
CA TYR A 110 3.40 5.15 9.24
C TYR A 110 3.23 5.71 10.66
N PRO A 111 4.26 5.62 11.54
CA PRO A 111 4.13 5.83 12.99
C PRO A 111 4.26 7.29 13.42
N HIS A 112 4.04 8.25 12.54
CA HIS A 112 4.24 9.68 12.83
C HIS A 112 3.18 10.57 12.16
N PHE A 113 3.12 11.82 12.61
CA PHE A 113 2.37 12.86 11.92
C PHE A 113 3.18 13.41 10.75
N SER A 114 2.50 13.90 9.73
CA SER A 114 3.12 14.59 8.61
C SER A 114 2.52 15.95 8.35
N ASN A 115 3.30 16.80 7.69
CA ASN A 115 2.83 18.09 7.18
C ASN A 115 1.77 17.96 6.08
N GLN A 116 1.56 16.77 5.52
CA GLN A 116 0.45 16.45 4.62
C GLN A 116 -0.83 16.03 5.37
N LEU A 117 -0.93 16.31 6.66
CA LEU A 117 -2.05 15.96 7.54
C LEU A 117 -2.24 14.45 7.76
N GLY A 118 -1.23 13.65 7.42
CA GLY A 118 -1.20 12.22 7.75
C GLY A 118 -1.06 12.01 9.26
N ARG A 119 -1.71 10.98 9.76
CA ARG A 119 -1.71 10.61 11.18
C ARG A 119 -1.05 9.24 11.37
N PRO A 120 -0.49 8.98 12.57
CA PRO A 120 0.11 7.69 12.88
C PRO A 120 -0.89 6.54 12.65
N ALA A 121 -0.54 5.64 11.74
CA ALA A 121 -1.40 4.53 11.37
C ALA A 121 -0.61 3.36 10.78
N GLY A 122 -1.22 2.19 10.74
CA GLY A 122 -0.75 1.04 9.98
C GLY A 122 -1.85 0.44 9.15
N SER A 123 -1.51 -0.30 8.12
CA SER A 123 -2.49 -1.04 7.34
C SER A 123 -1.94 -2.36 6.84
N VAL A 124 -2.86 -3.29 6.59
CA VAL A 124 -2.58 -4.54 5.89
C VAL A 124 -3.62 -4.75 4.81
N ARG A 125 -3.18 -5.13 3.62
CA ARG A 125 -4.04 -5.56 2.52
C ARG A 125 -3.85 -7.03 2.24
N VAL A 126 -4.96 -7.78 2.16
CA VAL A 126 -4.98 -9.18 1.74
C VAL A 126 -6.08 -9.38 0.71
N GLY A 127 -5.70 -9.63 -0.52
CA GLY A 127 -6.64 -9.69 -1.63
C GLY A 127 -7.44 -8.39 -1.79
N ASP A 128 -8.76 -8.50 -1.71
CA ASP A 128 -9.67 -7.36 -1.87
C ASP A 128 -9.86 -6.56 -0.57
N TYR A 129 -9.44 -7.08 0.58
CA TYR A 129 -9.66 -6.42 1.86
C TYR A 129 -8.43 -5.65 2.33
N LYS A 130 -8.69 -4.48 2.91
CA LYS A 130 -7.69 -3.64 3.58
C LYS A 130 -8.18 -3.26 4.97
N LEU A 131 -7.34 -3.52 5.96
CA LEU A 131 -7.54 -3.04 7.33
C LEU A 131 -6.61 -1.86 7.57
N VAL A 132 -7.14 -0.84 8.23
CA VAL A 132 -6.39 0.33 8.73
C VAL A 132 -6.52 0.37 10.25
N GLU A 133 -5.41 0.57 10.95
CA GLU A 133 -5.35 0.83 12.39
C GLU A 133 -4.83 2.25 12.63
N LEU A 134 -5.64 3.08 13.31
CA LEU A 134 -5.25 4.43 13.73
C LEU A 134 -4.56 4.33 15.10
N TYR A 135 -3.27 4.57 15.19
CA TYR A 135 -2.48 4.32 16.42
C TYR A 135 -2.84 5.21 17.59
N GLU A 136 -3.35 6.42 17.35
CA GLU A 136 -3.74 7.34 18.43
C GLU A 136 -4.94 6.85 19.23
N THR A 137 -5.85 6.12 18.59
CA THR A 137 -7.12 5.69 19.18
C THR A 137 -7.28 4.19 19.25
N GLY A 138 -6.43 3.43 18.57
CA GLY A 138 -6.61 2.00 18.37
C GLY A 138 -7.80 1.64 17.47
N LYS A 139 -8.43 2.65 16.81
CA LYS A 139 -9.57 2.40 15.94
C LYS A 139 -9.16 1.55 14.76
N LEU A 140 -9.94 0.49 14.49
CA LEU A 140 -9.79 -0.35 13.32
C LEU A 140 -10.87 0.03 12.29
N GLU A 141 -10.47 0.08 11.03
CA GLU A 141 -11.34 0.28 9.89
C GLU A 141 -11.08 -0.82 8.87
N LEU A 142 -12.13 -1.42 8.30
CA LEU A 142 -12.03 -2.51 7.32
C LEU A 142 -12.76 -2.13 6.04
N TYR A 143 -12.10 -2.28 4.89
CA TYR A 143 -12.65 -1.94 3.58
C TYR A 143 -12.53 -3.10 2.60
N ASN A 144 -13.51 -3.22 1.71
CA ASN A 144 -13.44 -4.10 0.54
C ASN A 144 -13.11 -3.23 -0.69
N LEU A 145 -11.85 -3.20 -1.08
CA LEU A 145 -11.36 -2.33 -2.16
C LEU A 145 -11.87 -2.69 -3.56
N LYS A 146 -12.43 -3.88 -3.73
CA LYS A 146 -13.06 -4.28 -4.98
C LYS A 146 -14.41 -3.61 -5.18
N GLU A 147 -15.18 -3.49 -4.11
CA GLU A 147 -16.52 -2.90 -4.12
C GLU A 147 -16.51 -1.41 -3.75
N ASP A 148 -15.50 -0.99 -2.96
CA ASP A 148 -15.36 0.36 -2.41
C ASP A 148 -13.90 0.80 -2.42
N ILE A 149 -13.41 1.18 -3.60
CA ILE A 149 -12.03 1.66 -3.77
C ILE A 149 -11.78 3.01 -3.08
N SER A 150 -12.85 3.72 -2.75
CA SER A 150 -12.82 5.02 -2.07
C SER A 150 -12.74 4.91 -0.54
N GLU A 151 -12.75 3.67 0.00
CA GLU A 151 -12.66 3.42 1.45
C GLU A 151 -13.70 4.25 2.24
N SER A 152 -14.94 4.31 1.71
CA SER A 152 -16.05 5.11 2.26
C SER A 152 -16.95 4.31 3.21
N ILE A 153 -16.97 2.98 3.09
CA ILE A 153 -17.85 2.08 3.84
C ILE A 153 -17.01 1.22 4.77
N ASP A 154 -16.94 1.61 6.05
CA ASP A 154 -16.26 0.83 7.08
C ASP A 154 -17.05 -0.44 7.43
N LEU A 155 -16.45 -1.59 7.20
CA LEU A 155 -17.01 -2.91 7.46
C LEU A 155 -16.55 -3.51 8.80
N SER A 156 -15.74 -2.80 9.60
CA SER A 156 -15.11 -3.34 10.81
C SER A 156 -16.10 -3.92 11.80
N GLU A 157 -17.23 -3.24 12.05
CA GLU A 157 -18.28 -3.70 12.94
C GLU A 157 -19.13 -4.81 12.33
N LYS A 158 -19.34 -4.79 11.01
CA LYS A 158 -20.13 -5.78 10.28
C LYS A 158 -19.38 -7.10 10.13
N MET A 159 -18.06 -7.05 9.98
CA MET A 159 -17.19 -8.19 9.70
C MET A 159 -16.14 -8.39 10.82
N LYS A 160 -16.57 -8.42 12.07
CA LYS A 160 -15.69 -8.48 13.26
C LYS A 160 -14.63 -9.58 13.19
N GLY A 161 -15.01 -10.77 12.74
CA GLY A 161 -14.07 -11.88 12.61
C GLY A 161 -12.95 -11.59 11.61
N LYS A 162 -13.29 -11.01 10.44
CA LYS A 162 -12.31 -10.61 9.42
C LYS A 162 -11.43 -9.45 9.92
N THR A 163 -12.02 -8.50 10.61
CA THR A 163 -11.28 -7.37 11.22
C THR A 163 -10.23 -7.88 12.20
N GLN A 164 -10.60 -8.81 13.08
CA GLN A 164 -9.67 -9.40 14.05
C GLN A 164 -8.58 -10.25 13.39
N GLU A 165 -8.94 -11.05 12.37
CA GLU A 165 -7.97 -11.82 11.58
C GLU A 165 -6.90 -10.91 10.96
N MET A 166 -7.32 -9.87 10.25
CA MET A 166 -6.41 -8.95 9.58
C MET A 166 -5.62 -8.10 10.57
N HIS A 167 -6.23 -7.68 11.69
CA HIS A 167 -5.50 -6.95 12.74
C HIS A 167 -4.39 -7.81 13.34
N ARG A 168 -4.64 -9.11 13.56
CA ARG A 168 -3.60 -10.03 14.03
C ARG A 168 -2.43 -10.10 13.05
N LEU A 169 -2.69 -10.22 11.75
CA LEU A 169 -1.64 -10.21 10.74
C LEU A 169 -0.77 -8.94 10.82
N LEU A 170 -1.40 -7.77 11.00
CA LEU A 170 -0.68 -6.49 11.12
C LEU A 170 0.17 -6.43 12.39
N VAL A 171 -0.37 -6.91 13.53
CA VAL A 171 0.35 -6.95 14.81
C VAL A 171 1.54 -7.92 14.74
N ASP A 172 1.32 -9.12 14.23
CA ASP A 172 2.36 -10.15 14.12
C ASP A 172 3.50 -9.67 13.20
N TRP A 173 3.17 -9.07 12.07
CA TRP A 173 4.17 -8.48 11.18
C TRP A 173 4.99 -7.36 11.86
N ARG A 174 4.33 -6.44 12.59
CA ARG A 174 5.04 -5.38 13.33
C ARG A 174 6.04 -5.94 14.34
N GLN A 175 5.68 -7.03 15.02
CA GLN A 175 6.57 -7.72 15.94
C GLN A 175 7.75 -8.36 15.21
N GLN A 176 7.50 -9.03 14.09
CA GLN A 176 8.54 -9.69 13.29
C GLN A 176 9.61 -8.71 12.77
N VAL A 177 9.18 -7.51 12.34
CA VAL A 177 10.09 -6.48 11.82
C VAL A 177 10.59 -5.51 12.90
N ASN A 178 10.23 -5.73 14.16
CA ASN A 178 10.55 -4.83 15.28
C ASN A 178 10.15 -3.37 14.98
N ALA A 179 8.93 -3.17 14.47
CA ALA A 179 8.43 -1.86 14.05
C ALA A 179 8.39 -0.87 15.22
N GLN A 180 8.93 0.31 15.02
CA GLN A 180 8.94 1.37 16.03
C GLN A 180 7.55 2.00 16.14
N MET A 181 6.94 1.90 17.30
CA MET A 181 5.61 2.47 17.55
C MET A 181 5.71 3.90 18.10
N PRO A 182 4.71 4.77 17.81
CA PRO A 182 4.67 6.09 18.41
C PRO A 182 4.54 5.98 19.92
N ILE A 183 5.30 6.80 20.64
CA ILE A 183 5.20 6.94 22.10
C ILE A 183 4.59 8.29 22.45
N PRO A 184 3.83 8.41 23.56
CA PRO A 184 3.35 9.69 24.04
C PRO A 184 4.52 10.67 24.25
N ASN A 185 4.35 11.92 23.81
CA ASN A 185 5.34 12.95 24.08
C ASN A 185 5.32 13.31 25.58
N PRO A 186 6.40 13.04 26.36
CA PRO A 186 6.43 13.32 27.79
C PRO A 186 6.39 14.82 28.10
N ASP A 187 6.77 15.67 27.14
CA ASP A 187 6.77 17.13 27.26
C ASP A 187 5.47 17.79 26.80
N TYR A 188 4.49 16.99 26.40
CA TYR A 188 3.20 17.52 25.91
C TYR A 188 2.38 18.08 27.09
N ILE A 189 2.10 19.37 27.02
CA ILE A 189 1.20 20.06 27.97
C ILE A 189 -0.11 20.37 27.22
N PRO A 190 -1.25 19.77 27.61
CA PRO A 190 -2.53 20.06 26.98
C PRO A 190 -2.87 21.56 27.01
N GLY A 191 -3.24 22.13 25.86
CA GLY A 191 -3.64 23.54 25.75
C GLY A 191 -2.50 24.56 25.62
N LYS A 192 -1.23 24.16 25.66
CA LYS A 192 -0.11 25.02 25.34
C LYS A 192 0.21 24.89 23.84
N LYS A 193 -0.07 25.96 23.07
CA LYS A 193 0.31 26.07 21.66
C LYS A 193 1.77 26.49 21.53
#